data_c52234cbc94766aa7463884dc97d505b
#
_entry.id   c52234cbc94766aa7463884dc97d505b
#
_cell.length_a   1.000
_cell.length_b   1.000
_cell.length_c   1.000
_cell.angle_alpha   90.00
_cell.angle_beta   90.00
_cell.angle_gamma   90.00
#
_symmetry.space_group_name_H-M   'P 1'
#
loop_
_entity.id
_entity.type
_entity.pdbx_description
1 polymer ?
#
loop_
_entity_poly.entity_id
_entity_poly.type
_entity_poly.pdbx_seq_one_letter_code
_entity_poly.pdbx_strand_id
1 'polypeptide(L)'
;MPYQPGMTMNICRRAFALATIFIAMPAFASDELHRQEPDTVIFAMMSGKCSTLKVAGRDFACRAVAFFQTEEGRANFTVALDDPGDDSHIITFSGDNGRRPEANLYELPIDRMLLKTKDRPKADGLPVPAVESSAGLCKQVGNFVTLELSSISCTAVDRNGKKYELQYQSDGAPMAVRRIKRMRVGSPAVSPFDDVK
;
A
#
# COMPACT_ATOMS: atom_id res chain seq x y z
N MET A 1 34.52 -56.50 -48.89
CA MET A 1 35.16 -56.28 -50.22
C MET A 1 34.05 -56.15 -51.26
N PRO A 2 34.06 -55.29 -52.22
CA PRO A 2 35.00 -54.23 -52.56
C PRO A 2 34.30 -52.84 -52.69
N TYR A 3 35.04 -51.80 -52.56
CA TYR A 3 35.66 -50.87 -53.56
C TYR A 3 34.83 -49.60 -53.88
N GLN A 4 35.46 -48.47 -53.55
CA GLN A 4 35.19 -47.12 -54.08
C GLN A 4 35.43 -47.03 -55.60
N PRO A 5 35.05 -45.97 -56.29
CA PRO A 5 35.69 -44.66 -56.19
C PRO A 5 34.68 -43.49 -56.31
N GLY A 6 34.86 -42.33 -55.71
CA GLY A 6 35.64 -41.18 -56.15
C GLY A 6 35.00 -40.35 -57.25
N MET A 7 34.52 -39.16 -56.94
CA MET A 7 34.45 -38.09 -57.91
C MET A 7 34.50 -36.71 -57.19
N THR A 8 35.56 -36.06 -57.42
CA THR A 8 35.81 -34.64 -57.24
C THR A 8 34.97 -33.83 -58.23
N MET A 9 34.43 -32.70 -57.81
CA MET A 9 34.47 -31.50 -58.65
C MET A 9 33.83 -30.27 -58.01
N ASN A 10 34.70 -29.29 -57.88
CA ASN A 10 34.57 -27.88 -58.27
C ASN A 10 33.72 -26.92 -57.43
N ILE A 11 34.48 -26.20 -56.68
CA ILE A 11 34.52 -24.76 -56.40
C ILE A 11 33.59 -23.94 -57.30
N CYS A 12 32.61 -23.31 -56.69
CA CYS A 12 32.05 -22.05 -57.15
C CYS A 12 31.93 -21.08 -55.98
N ARG A 13 32.94 -20.22 -55.84
CA ARG A 13 32.96 -19.05 -54.97
C ARG A 13 31.86 -18.10 -55.46
N ARG A 14 30.80 -17.97 -54.77
CA ARG A 14 29.94 -16.78 -54.82
C ARG A 14 29.92 -16.17 -53.44
N ALA A 15 30.64 -15.05 -53.33
CA ALA A 15 30.59 -14.16 -52.19
C ALA A 15 29.18 -13.56 -52.09
N PHE A 16 28.38 -13.99 -51.15
CA PHE A 16 27.19 -13.28 -50.74
C PHE A 16 27.57 -12.33 -49.61
N ALA A 17 27.64 -11.05 -49.96
CA ALA A 17 27.72 -9.98 -48.98
C ALA A 17 26.36 -9.94 -48.21
N LEU A 18 26.32 -10.47 -46.99
CA LEU A 18 25.22 -10.31 -46.06
C LEU A 18 25.31 -8.89 -45.49
N ALA A 19 24.51 -7.98 -46.03
CA ALA A 19 24.25 -6.69 -45.41
C ALA A 19 23.38 -6.95 -44.16
N THR A 20 23.99 -6.93 -42.98
CA THR A 20 23.27 -6.93 -41.69
C THR A 20 22.64 -5.56 -41.48
N ILE A 21 21.35 -5.48 -41.77
CA ILE A 21 20.51 -4.33 -41.39
C ILE A 21 20.29 -4.44 -39.86
N PHE A 22 21.02 -3.64 -39.10
CA PHE A 22 20.72 -3.40 -37.69
C PHE A 22 19.42 -2.58 -37.59
N ILE A 23 18.30 -3.25 -37.40
CA ILE A 23 17.06 -2.58 -36.98
C ILE A 23 17.26 -2.20 -35.52
N ALA A 24 17.61 -0.93 -35.28
CA ALA A 24 17.57 -0.34 -33.95
C ALA A 24 16.09 -0.30 -33.50
N MET A 25 15.67 -1.28 -32.68
CA MET A 25 14.40 -1.20 -31.98
C MET A 25 14.53 -0.08 -30.95
N PRO A 26 13.63 0.90 -30.98
CA PRO A 26 13.54 1.85 -29.86
C PRO A 26 13.16 1.05 -28.61
N ALA A 27 14.03 1.05 -27.61
CA ALA A 27 13.69 0.60 -26.26
C ALA A 27 12.64 1.58 -25.74
N PHE A 28 11.38 1.17 -25.79
CA PHE A 28 10.34 1.84 -25.01
C PHE A 28 10.66 1.54 -23.55
N ALA A 29 11.28 2.50 -22.91
CA ALA A 29 11.48 2.50 -21.49
C ALA A 29 10.10 2.49 -20.81
N SER A 30 9.72 1.33 -20.29
CA SER A 30 8.52 1.13 -19.46
C SER A 30 8.76 1.72 -18.06
N ASP A 31 9.07 3.02 -17.97
CA ASP A 31 9.41 3.69 -16.72
C ASP A 31 8.27 4.59 -16.21
N GLU A 32 7.03 4.32 -16.60
CA GLU A 32 5.88 5.14 -16.18
C GLU A 32 5.00 4.50 -15.11
N LEU A 33 5.32 3.32 -14.58
CA LEU A 33 4.43 2.61 -13.66
C LEU A 33 4.69 2.86 -12.17
N HIS A 34 5.62 3.75 -11.80
CA HIS A 34 5.93 4.06 -10.40
C HIS A 34 6.19 5.53 -10.10
N ARG A 35 5.55 6.43 -10.83
CA ARG A 35 5.49 7.79 -10.33
C ARG A 35 4.37 7.87 -9.28
N GLN A 36 4.62 7.29 -8.08
CA GLN A 36 3.94 7.78 -6.89
C GLN A 36 4.21 9.28 -6.84
N GLU A 37 3.15 10.09 -7.02
CA GLU A 37 3.29 11.53 -6.77
C GLU A 37 3.80 11.66 -5.32
N PRO A 38 5.05 12.06 -5.09
CA PRO A 38 5.50 12.36 -3.74
C PRO A 38 4.61 13.48 -3.22
N ASP A 39 4.25 13.46 -1.97
CA ASP A 39 3.41 14.46 -1.29
C ASP A 39 1.87 14.23 -1.36
N THR A 40 1.41 13.02 -1.60
CA THR A 40 -0.03 12.72 -1.52
C THR A 40 -0.35 11.83 -0.34
N VAL A 41 -1.11 12.36 0.61
CA VAL A 41 -1.70 11.59 1.69
C VAL A 41 -3.04 11.04 1.22
N ILE A 42 -3.24 9.74 1.36
CA ILE A 42 -4.51 9.08 1.06
C ILE A 42 -5.21 8.76 2.38
N PHE A 43 -6.44 9.19 2.51
CA PHE A 43 -7.31 8.83 3.62
C PHE A 43 -8.60 8.25 3.07
N ALA A 44 -9.00 7.08 3.56
CA ALA A 44 -10.25 6.43 3.18
C ALA A 44 -11.03 5.98 4.42
N MET A 45 -12.29 6.39 4.53
CA MET A 45 -13.23 5.88 5.51
C MET A 45 -14.06 4.76 4.88
N MET A 46 -14.32 3.72 5.64
CA MET A 46 -15.02 2.53 5.20
C MET A 46 -16.24 2.29 6.06
N SER A 47 -17.36 1.94 5.42
CA SER A 47 -18.62 1.61 6.07
C SER A 47 -18.81 0.09 6.10
N GLY A 48 -19.20 -0.43 7.26
CA GLY A 48 -19.37 -1.86 7.47
C GLY A 48 -19.25 -2.24 8.96
N LYS A 49 -18.91 -3.50 9.22
CA LYS A 49 -18.79 -4.03 10.59
C LYS A 49 -17.62 -4.97 10.76
N CYS A 50 -17.08 -5.05 11.95
CA CYS A 50 -16.13 -6.09 12.32
C CYS A 50 -16.88 -7.36 12.74
N SER A 51 -16.53 -8.49 12.15
CA SER A 51 -16.94 -9.80 12.64
C SER A 51 -16.00 -10.30 13.74
N THR A 52 -14.75 -9.84 13.72
CA THR A 52 -13.74 -10.12 14.75
C THR A 52 -12.86 -8.89 14.93
N LEU A 53 -12.66 -8.49 16.16
CA LEU A 53 -11.65 -7.51 16.55
C LEU A 53 -11.05 -7.94 17.89
N LYS A 54 -9.81 -8.45 17.85
CA LYS A 54 -9.08 -8.83 19.06
C LYS A 54 -7.86 -7.93 19.26
N VAL A 55 -7.73 -7.42 20.47
CA VAL A 55 -6.64 -6.55 20.88
C VAL A 55 -5.99 -7.16 22.13
N ALA A 56 -4.77 -7.67 21.99
CA ALA A 56 -4.04 -8.36 23.05
C ALA A 56 -4.87 -9.49 23.73
N GLY A 57 -5.61 -10.24 22.91
CA GLY A 57 -6.45 -11.37 23.35
C GLY A 57 -7.84 -11.00 23.88
N ARG A 58 -8.20 -9.71 23.93
CA ARG A 58 -9.54 -9.25 24.31
C ARG A 58 -10.38 -8.96 23.07
N ASP A 59 -11.64 -9.34 23.11
CA ASP A 59 -12.59 -9.06 22.03
C ASP A 59 -13.23 -7.67 22.20
N PHE A 60 -13.39 -6.97 21.08
CA PHE A 60 -14.05 -5.68 20.98
C PHE A 60 -14.98 -5.65 19.78
N ALA A 61 -16.00 -4.79 19.81
CA ALA A 61 -16.69 -4.35 18.61
C ALA A 61 -15.94 -3.16 17.98
N CYS A 62 -16.10 -2.91 16.69
CA CYS A 62 -15.55 -1.72 16.05
C CYS A 62 -16.66 -0.72 15.70
N ARG A 63 -16.34 0.57 15.81
CA ARG A 63 -17.20 1.68 15.39
C ARG A 63 -16.91 2.12 13.96
N ALA A 64 -15.62 2.15 13.59
CA ALA A 64 -15.20 2.61 12.28
C ALA A 64 -13.85 2.01 11.91
N VAL A 65 -13.64 1.80 10.62
CA VAL A 65 -12.35 1.41 10.04
C VAL A 65 -11.94 2.44 9.00
N ALA A 66 -10.67 2.84 9.03
CA ALA A 66 -10.09 3.78 8.07
C ALA A 66 -8.77 3.25 7.53
N PHE A 67 -8.46 3.61 6.30
CA PHE A 67 -7.13 3.47 5.71
C PHE A 67 -6.47 4.83 5.63
N PHE A 68 -5.18 4.88 5.95
CA PHE A 68 -4.38 6.08 5.83
C PHE A 68 -3.01 5.72 5.25
N GLN A 69 -2.59 6.42 4.20
CA GLN A 69 -1.26 6.27 3.62
C GLN A 69 -0.53 7.61 3.68
N THR A 70 0.70 7.61 4.21
CA THR A 70 1.57 8.78 4.27
C THR A 70 2.24 9.04 2.93
N GLU A 71 2.84 10.23 2.78
CA GLU A 71 3.66 10.62 1.63
C GLU A 71 4.85 9.67 1.40
N GLU A 72 5.40 9.13 2.48
CA GLU A 72 6.54 8.21 2.46
C GLU A 72 6.14 6.77 2.07
N GLY A 73 4.83 6.55 1.82
CA GLY A 73 4.32 5.24 1.43
C GLY A 73 3.91 4.34 2.58
N ARG A 74 4.12 4.75 3.85
CA ARG A 74 3.64 3.99 5.02
C ARG A 74 2.11 3.96 5.03
N ALA A 75 1.56 2.76 5.14
CA ALA A 75 0.12 2.54 5.17
C ALA A 75 -0.35 2.06 6.54
N ASN A 76 -1.58 2.39 6.86
CA ASN A 76 -2.18 2.16 8.17
C ASN A 76 -3.64 1.76 8.01
N PHE A 77 -4.03 0.64 8.63
CA PHE A 77 -5.42 0.30 8.87
C PHE A 77 -5.76 0.66 10.31
N THR A 78 -6.58 1.66 10.48
CA THR A 78 -6.94 2.23 11.80
C THR A 78 -8.36 1.85 12.15
N VAL A 79 -8.55 1.37 13.37
CA VAL A 79 -9.84 0.91 13.88
C VAL A 79 -10.18 1.66 15.15
N ALA A 80 -11.33 2.33 15.14
CA ALA A 80 -11.94 2.87 16.36
C ALA A 80 -12.75 1.78 17.04
N LEU A 81 -12.42 1.47 18.30
CA LEU A 81 -13.09 0.44 19.09
C LEU A 81 -14.37 0.97 19.70
N ASP A 82 -15.36 0.10 19.82
CA ASP A 82 -16.51 0.33 20.67
C ASP A 82 -16.15 -0.16 22.09
N ASP A 83 -15.51 0.72 22.84
CA ASP A 83 -15.08 0.47 24.22
C ASP A 83 -15.86 1.40 25.16
N PRO A 84 -16.83 0.88 25.95
CA PRO A 84 -17.62 1.70 26.87
C PRO A 84 -16.80 2.43 27.95
N GLY A 85 -15.57 1.96 28.20
CA GLY A 85 -14.65 2.56 29.15
C GLY A 85 -13.74 3.63 28.54
N ASP A 86 -13.61 3.68 27.22
CA ASP A 86 -12.70 4.58 26.52
C ASP A 86 -13.15 4.84 25.07
N ASP A 87 -13.86 5.91 24.83
CA ASP A 87 -14.33 6.34 23.51
C ASP A 87 -13.20 6.81 22.57
N SER A 88 -12.00 7.04 23.10
CA SER A 88 -10.80 7.36 22.35
C SER A 88 -9.95 6.14 21.96
N HIS A 89 -10.38 4.94 22.31
CA HIS A 89 -9.63 3.71 22.07
C HIS A 89 -9.51 3.42 20.56
N ILE A 90 -8.29 3.51 20.06
CA ILE A 90 -7.96 3.32 18.64
C ILE A 90 -6.76 2.39 18.54
N ILE A 91 -6.84 1.43 17.63
CA ILE A 91 -5.69 0.63 17.22
C ILE A 91 -5.37 0.87 15.76
N THR A 92 -4.08 0.71 15.41
CA THR A 92 -3.62 0.85 14.04
C THR A 92 -2.64 -0.26 13.71
N PHE A 93 -2.94 -1.00 12.65
CA PHE A 93 -2.01 -1.90 11.98
C PHE A 93 -1.20 -1.05 10.99
N SER A 94 0.08 -0.88 11.25
CA SER A 94 0.96 -0.01 10.47
C SER A 94 2.08 -0.80 9.80
N GLY A 95 2.37 -0.46 8.54
CA GLY A 95 3.43 -1.12 7.80
C GLY A 95 3.92 -0.34 6.60
N ASP A 96 5.03 -0.81 6.04
CA ASP A 96 5.62 -0.33 4.79
C ASP A 96 5.52 -1.40 3.71
N ASN A 97 5.90 -1.04 2.48
CA ASN A 97 5.99 -1.97 1.36
C ASN A 97 4.67 -2.69 1.02
N GLY A 98 3.56 -1.97 1.17
CA GLY A 98 2.27 -2.46 0.71
C GLY A 98 2.29 -2.74 -0.80
N ARG A 99 1.67 -3.85 -1.22
CA ARG A 99 1.68 -4.30 -2.62
C ARG A 99 0.29 -4.68 -3.10
N ARG A 100 0.11 -4.66 -4.41
CA ARG A 100 -1.11 -5.10 -5.09
C ARG A 100 -0.79 -6.28 -6.00
N PRO A 101 -0.84 -7.54 -5.48
CA PRO A 101 -0.61 -8.72 -6.30
C PRO A 101 -1.70 -8.90 -7.36
N GLU A 102 -2.90 -8.39 -7.10
CA GLU A 102 -4.04 -8.41 -8.01
C GLU A 102 -4.76 -7.05 -7.99
N ALA A 103 -5.56 -6.77 -9.02
CA ALA A 103 -6.26 -5.48 -9.16
C ALA A 103 -7.13 -5.12 -7.94
N ASN A 104 -7.74 -6.14 -7.31
CA ASN A 104 -8.66 -5.98 -6.18
C ASN A 104 -8.08 -6.51 -4.85
N LEU A 105 -6.78 -6.79 -4.79
CA LEU A 105 -6.13 -7.27 -3.57
C LEU A 105 -4.97 -6.36 -3.21
N TYR A 106 -5.02 -5.81 -2.01
CA TYR A 106 -3.91 -5.07 -1.41
C TYR A 106 -3.41 -5.82 -0.19
N GLU A 107 -2.10 -6.05 -0.12
CA GLU A 107 -1.41 -6.68 1.00
C GLU A 107 -0.44 -5.69 1.64
N LEU A 108 -0.50 -5.58 2.96
CA LEU A 108 0.38 -4.72 3.76
C LEU A 108 1.09 -5.55 4.82
N PRO A 109 2.39 -5.81 4.68
CA PRO A 109 3.18 -6.34 5.77
C PRO A 109 3.15 -5.38 6.97
N ILE A 110 2.84 -5.88 8.16
CA ILE A 110 2.77 -5.09 9.39
C ILE A 110 4.10 -5.19 10.13
N ASP A 111 4.67 -4.04 10.49
CA ASP A 111 5.90 -3.93 11.29
C ASP A 111 5.66 -3.38 12.69
N ARG A 112 4.50 -2.75 12.93
CA ARG A 112 4.12 -2.19 14.24
C ARG A 112 2.62 -2.07 14.43
N MET A 113 2.22 -2.13 15.70
CA MET A 113 0.90 -1.72 16.16
C MET A 113 0.99 -0.37 16.85
N LEU A 114 0.02 0.52 16.60
CA LEU A 114 -0.15 1.76 17.34
C LEU A 114 -1.39 1.64 18.21
N LEU A 115 -1.23 1.87 19.49
CA LEU A 115 -2.30 1.69 20.49
C LEU A 115 -2.57 3.04 21.18
N LYS A 116 -3.75 3.60 20.96
CA LYS A 116 -4.17 4.87 21.53
C LYS A 116 -5.32 4.61 22.52
N THR A 117 -5.16 5.06 23.76
CA THR A 117 -6.18 5.03 24.83
C THR A 117 -6.22 6.37 25.53
N LYS A 118 -7.28 6.64 26.29
CA LYS A 118 -7.45 7.87 27.07
C LYS A 118 -6.34 8.10 28.10
N ASP A 119 -5.76 7.03 28.64
CA ASP A 119 -4.75 7.07 29.69
C ASP A 119 -3.33 7.32 29.16
N ARG A 120 -3.17 7.44 27.84
CA ARG A 120 -1.85 7.73 27.24
C ARG A 120 -1.44 9.19 27.50
N PRO A 121 -0.12 9.45 27.63
CA PRO A 121 0.41 10.81 27.63
C PRO A 121 -0.12 11.62 26.45
N LYS A 122 -0.38 12.89 26.67
CA LYS A 122 -0.89 13.79 25.62
C LYS A 122 0.21 14.72 25.13
N ALA A 123 0.25 14.93 23.80
CA ALA A 123 1.00 16.01 23.16
C ALA A 123 -0.01 16.87 22.40
N ASP A 124 0.01 18.18 22.60
CA ASP A 124 -0.93 19.15 22.03
C ASP A 124 -2.41 18.77 22.24
N GLY A 125 -2.71 18.22 23.44
CA GLY A 125 -4.06 17.79 23.82
C GLY A 125 -4.51 16.42 23.27
N LEU A 126 -3.73 15.79 22.39
CA LEU A 126 -4.05 14.49 21.80
C LEU A 126 -3.24 13.35 22.43
N PRO A 127 -3.86 12.20 22.76
CA PRO A 127 -3.13 11.04 23.26
C PRO A 127 -2.08 10.55 22.27
N VAL A 128 -0.84 10.41 22.74
CA VAL A 128 0.27 9.85 21.95
C VAL A 128 0.13 8.32 21.94
N PRO A 129 0.07 7.68 20.76
CA PRO A 129 -0.05 6.23 20.69
C PRO A 129 1.16 5.51 21.30
N ALA A 130 0.93 4.38 21.97
CA ALA A 130 2.01 3.42 22.19
C ALA A 130 2.38 2.76 20.87
N VAL A 131 3.67 2.55 20.64
CA VAL A 131 4.20 1.89 19.46
C VAL A 131 4.76 0.53 19.87
N GLU A 132 4.14 -0.55 19.38
CA GLU A 132 4.55 -1.92 19.66
C GLU A 132 5.08 -2.55 18.37
N SER A 133 6.39 -2.86 18.35
CA SER A 133 6.97 -3.62 17.22
C SER A 133 6.25 -4.95 17.08
N SER A 134 5.76 -5.23 15.90
CA SER A 134 4.92 -6.39 15.64
C SER A 134 5.24 -6.96 14.26
N ALA A 135 4.88 -8.21 14.03
CA ALA A 135 4.96 -8.83 12.72
C ALA A 135 3.58 -9.35 12.33
N GLY A 136 3.17 -9.08 11.08
CA GLY A 136 1.85 -9.48 10.64
C GLY A 136 1.58 -9.13 9.19
N LEU A 137 0.31 -9.28 8.81
CA LEU A 137 -0.17 -8.99 7.46
C LEU A 137 -1.60 -8.47 7.51
N CYS A 138 -1.86 -7.39 6.78
CA CYS A 138 -3.21 -7.00 6.42
C CYS A 138 -3.48 -7.31 4.95
N LYS A 139 -4.68 -7.79 4.66
CA LYS A 139 -5.23 -7.98 3.32
C LYS A 139 -6.51 -7.18 3.17
N GLN A 140 -6.61 -6.42 2.11
CA GLN A 140 -7.81 -5.69 1.73
C GLN A 140 -8.28 -6.20 0.38
N VAL A 141 -9.52 -6.65 0.32
CA VAL A 141 -10.20 -7.00 -0.93
C VAL A 141 -11.07 -5.82 -1.35
N GLY A 142 -10.67 -5.17 -2.43
CA GLY A 142 -11.31 -3.96 -2.93
C GLY A 142 -10.34 -3.06 -3.68
N ASN A 143 -10.87 -1.99 -4.26
CA ASN A 143 -10.08 -1.10 -5.11
C ASN A 143 -10.40 0.37 -4.81
N PHE A 144 -9.37 1.16 -4.49
CA PHE A 144 -9.50 2.61 -4.23
C PHE A 144 -9.83 3.43 -5.49
N VAL A 145 -9.65 2.86 -6.69
CA VAL A 145 -10.01 3.53 -7.95
C VAL A 145 -11.51 3.41 -8.20
N THR A 146 -12.07 2.21 -8.01
CA THR A 146 -13.51 1.97 -8.14
C THR A 146 -14.29 2.35 -6.88
N LEU A 147 -13.60 2.69 -5.79
CA LEU A 147 -14.16 2.98 -4.46
C LEU A 147 -14.91 1.80 -3.84
N GLU A 148 -14.65 0.59 -4.30
CA GLU A 148 -15.29 -0.62 -3.81
C GLU A 148 -14.43 -1.30 -2.76
N LEU A 149 -15.06 -1.75 -1.70
CA LEU A 149 -14.46 -2.56 -0.65
C LEU A 149 -15.36 -3.76 -0.37
N SER A 150 -14.77 -4.94 -0.26
CA SER A 150 -15.47 -6.14 0.22
C SER A 150 -15.09 -6.45 1.66
N SER A 151 -13.79 -6.56 1.95
CA SER A 151 -13.33 -6.96 3.28
C SER A 151 -11.92 -6.48 3.59
N ILE A 152 -11.59 -6.45 4.89
CA ILE A 152 -10.24 -6.28 5.41
C ILE A 152 -9.99 -7.38 6.44
N SER A 153 -8.84 -8.00 6.37
CA SER A 153 -8.38 -9.02 7.30
C SER A 153 -6.96 -8.66 7.71
N CYS A 154 -6.73 -8.43 9.02
CA CYS A 154 -5.42 -8.15 9.57
C CYS A 154 -5.10 -9.13 10.69
N THR A 155 -3.85 -9.56 10.76
CA THR A 155 -3.28 -10.29 11.89
C THR A 155 -1.91 -9.72 12.22
N ALA A 156 -1.59 -9.58 13.49
CA ALA A 156 -0.26 -9.19 13.94
C ALA A 156 0.04 -9.81 15.32
N VAL A 157 1.33 -10.00 15.60
CA VAL A 157 1.83 -10.47 16.90
C VAL A 157 2.97 -9.54 17.33
N ASP A 158 2.92 -9.01 18.54
CA ASP A 158 3.99 -8.20 19.09
C ASP A 158 5.14 -9.06 19.66
N ARG A 159 6.22 -8.38 20.08
CA ARG A 159 7.39 -9.06 20.66
C ARG A 159 7.10 -9.81 21.96
N ASN A 160 6.01 -9.48 22.64
CA ASN A 160 5.56 -10.13 23.87
C ASN A 160 4.57 -11.27 23.61
N GLY A 161 4.32 -11.62 22.32
CA GLY A 161 3.38 -12.65 21.93
C GLY A 161 1.92 -12.24 21.99
N LYS A 162 1.60 -10.97 22.23
CA LYS A 162 0.21 -10.48 22.18
C LYS A 162 -0.29 -10.48 20.73
N LYS A 163 -1.48 -11.00 20.53
CA LYS A 163 -2.12 -11.13 19.22
C LYS A 163 -3.12 -10.03 18.99
N TYR A 164 -3.15 -9.54 17.74
CA TYR A 164 -4.08 -8.56 17.22
C TYR A 164 -4.74 -9.12 15.97
N GLU A 165 -6.06 -9.11 15.92
CA GLU A 165 -6.82 -9.67 14.80
C GLU A 165 -7.96 -8.72 14.43
N LEU A 166 -8.15 -8.50 13.13
CA LEU A 166 -9.27 -7.78 12.55
C LEU A 166 -9.86 -8.59 11.41
N GLN A 167 -11.17 -8.79 11.45
CA GLN A 167 -11.97 -9.24 10.31
C GLN A 167 -13.10 -8.24 10.13
N TYR A 168 -13.03 -7.50 9.03
CA TYR A 168 -13.98 -6.47 8.69
C TYR A 168 -14.68 -6.79 7.39
N GLN A 169 -16.00 -6.61 7.35
CA GLN A 169 -16.84 -6.79 6.19
C GLN A 169 -17.53 -5.47 5.86
N SER A 170 -17.36 -5.01 4.61
CA SER A 170 -18.06 -3.84 4.10
C SER A 170 -19.56 -4.09 4.00
N ASP A 171 -20.34 -3.05 4.12
CA ASP A 171 -21.80 -3.05 3.86
C ASP A 171 -22.13 -2.77 2.37
N GLY A 172 -21.10 -2.64 1.52
CA GLY A 172 -21.25 -2.35 0.09
C GLY A 172 -21.33 -0.87 -0.25
N ALA A 173 -21.34 0.02 0.77
CA ALA A 173 -21.26 1.45 0.51
C ALA A 173 -19.87 1.81 -0.08
N PRO A 174 -19.82 2.74 -1.05
CA PRO A 174 -18.56 3.22 -1.61
C PRO A 174 -17.66 3.81 -0.54
N MET A 175 -16.35 3.57 -0.64
CA MET A 175 -15.37 4.20 0.24
C MET A 175 -15.33 5.71 0.06
N ALA A 176 -15.31 6.46 1.18
CA ALA A 176 -15.08 7.90 1.14
C ALA A 176 -13.56 8.16 1.13
N VAL A 177 -13.00 8.40 -0.07
CA VAL A 177 -11.56 8.61 -0.27
C VAL A 177 -11.25 10.09 -0.40
N ARG A 178 -10.26 10.56 0.37
CA ARG A 178 -9.70 11.91 0.26
C ARG A 178 -8.21 11.81 -0.04
N ARG A 179 -7.74 12.58 -1.01
CA ARG A 179 -6.33 12.75 -1.34
C ARG A 179 -5.92 14.17 -1.01
N ILE A 180 -4.95 14.33 -0.15
CA ILE A 180 -4.43 15.62 0.30
C ILE A 180 -3.04 15.77 -0.30
N LYS A 181 -2.89 16.71 -1.24
CA LYS A 181 -1.56 17.12 -1.72
C LYS A 181 -1.01 18.12 -0.72
N ARG A 182 0.15 17.85 -0.12
CA ARG A 182 0.87 18.87 0.63
C ARG A 182 1.57 19.80 -0.35
N MET A 183 1.32 21.11 -0.23
CA MET A 183 2.18 22.10 -0.86
C MET A 183 3.56 22.00 -0.20
N ARG A 184 4.61 21.85 -1.00
CA ARG A 184 5.98 21.95 -0.48
C ARG A 184 6.13 23.33 0.18
N VAL A 185 6.48 23.34 1.45
CA VAL A 185 6.90 24.55 2.15
C VAL A 185 8.25 24.97 1.53
N GLY A 186 8.18 25.81 0.49
CA GLY A 186 9.37 26.20 -0.28
C GLY A 186 9.05 27.02 -1.53
N SER A 187 7.80 27.01 -2.00
CA SER A 187 7.37 28.04 -2.92
C SER A 187 7.08 29.30 -2.11
N PRO A 188 7.79 30.43 -2.34
CA PRO A 188 7.44 31.67 -1.69
C PRO A 188 5.97 31.92 -1.96
N ALA A 189 5.17 32.08 -0.92
CA ALA A 189 3.79 32.51 -1.06
C ALA A 189 3.84 33.85 -1.80
N VAL A 190 3.39 33.88 -3.05
CA VAL A 190 3.14 35.12 -3.75
C VAL A 190 2.04 35.80 -2.94
N SER A 191 2.42 36.87 -2.26
CA SER A 191 1.48 37.66 -1.48
C SER A 191 0.41 38.17 -2.45
N PRO A 192 -0.89 37.99 -2.14
CA PRO A 192 -1.96 38.52 -2.99
C PRO A 192 -1.98 40.04 -3.06
N PHE A 193 -1.03 40.73 -2.42
CA PHE A 193 -0.88 42.18 -2.40
C PHE A 193 0.30 42.70 -3.25
N ASP A 194 1.08 41.81 -3.90
CA ASP A 194 2.23 42.25 -4.72
C ASP A 194 1.83 42.83 -6.09
N ASP A 195 0.56 42.74 -6.47
CA ASP A 195 0.03 43.25 -7.75
C ASP A 195 -0.64 44.65 -7.66
N VAL A 196 -0.51 45.34 -6.52
CA VAL A 196 -1.04 46.73 -6.37
C VAL A 196 0.10 47.73 -6.49
N LYS A 197 0.37 48.11 -7.74
CA LYS A 197 1.13 49.33 -8.09
C LYS A 197 0.29 50.17 -9.02
#